data_be9710296a92321cbacaf3fec192f99e
#
_entry.id   be9710296a92321cbacaf3fec192f99e
#
_cell.length_a   1.000
_cell.length_b   1.000
_cell.length_c   1.000
_cell.angle_alpha   90.00
_cell.angle_beta   90.00
_cell.angle_gamma   90.00
#
_symmetry.space_group_name_H-M   'P 1'
#
loop_
_entity.id
_entity.type
_entity.pdbx_description
1 polymer ?
#
loop_
_entity_poly.entity_id
_entity_poly.type
_entity_poly.pdbx_seq_one_letter_code
_entity_poly.pdbx_strand_id
1 'polypeptide(L)'
;MEQRWETNGRAMSLDVSIKCEGKCRFRIVASDFQKNSKYADRTIEVDGYRSIYLSFPTTPREMRIAVIPIDQKLNYIVNIKERTLKTYAIDTDAETKKFIKFAQTFTAQSGFETATQRGRYFTTPDKYFKLRFFPFISQNGKVSTTPARIGHTTGTIEVSKAHFDRYTIAMRMIILLHEFSHVYRNPKNDLKIENEFGADKSALYIYLGLGYSKVDAIFVFANVFLKAQTESNMERMRKIMDYIKRFENEEFAKIRTI
;
A
#
# COMPACT_ATOMS: atom_id res chain seq x y z
N MET A 1 -15.16 -8.62 -17.69
CA MET A 1 -13.93 -8.84 -18.47
C MET A 1 -12.83 -9.30 -17.54
N GLU A 2 -12.06 -10.31 -17.94
CA GLU A 2 -10.88 -10.78 -17.21
C GLU A 2 -9.73 -10.95 -18.18
N GLN A 3 -8.52 -10.55 -17.77
CA GLN A 3 -7.31 -10.65 -18.57
C GLN A 3 -6.13 -11.08 -17.70
N ARG A 4 -5.29 -11.99 -18.23
CA ARG A 4 -4.04 -12.45 -17.59
C ARG A 4 -2.85 -11.70 -18.21
N TRP A 5 -1.89 -11.32 -17.34
CA TRP A 5 -0.68 -10.60 -17.68
C TRP A 5 0.55 -11.34 -17.15
N GLU A 6 1.49 -11.63 -18.00
CA GLU A 6 2.81 -12.11 -17.62
C GLU A 6 3.69 -10.93 -17.27
N THR A 7 3.84 -10.67 -15.99
CA THR A 7 4.61 -9.53 -15.46
C THR A 7 6.05 -9.90 -15.16
N ASN A 8 6.32 -11.19 -14.89
CA ASN A 8 7.63 -11.72 -14.50
C ASN A 8 8.26 -10.98 -13.30
N GLY A 9 7.44 -10.45 -12.40
CA GLY A 9 7.88 -9.64 -11.26
C GLY A 9 8.30 -8.22 -11.60
N ARG A 10 8.15 -7.79 -12.86
CA ARG A 10 8.52 -6.46 -13.34
C ARG A 10 7.53 -5.41 -12.86
N ALA A 11 8.05 -4.30 -12.34
CA ALA A 11 7.24 -3.14 -12.02
C ALA A 11 6.57 -2.58 -13.29
N MET A 12 5.27 -2.25 -13.18
CA MET A 12 4.48 -1.79 -14.31
C MET A 12 3.29 -0.93 -13.87
N SER A 13 2.62 -0.34 -14.81
CA SER A 13 1.32 0.29 -14.60
C SER A 13 0.35 -0.06 -15.70
N LEU A 14 -0.94 0.07 -15.42
CA LEU A 14 -2.02 -0.14 -16.37
C LEU A 14 -2.93 1.07 -16.42
N ASP A 15 -3.31 1.45 -17.63
CA ASP A 15 -4.38 2.39 -17.90
C ASP A 15 -5.63 1.57 -18.25
N VAL A 16 -6.62 1.60 -17.37
CA VAL A 16 -7.89 0.89 -17.56
C VAL A 16 -8.95 1.91 -17.93
N SER A 17 -9.36 1.91 -19.20
CA SER A 17 -10.41 2.79 -19.69
C SER A 17 -11.72 2.03 -19.88
N ILE A 18 -12.81 2.63 -19.39
CA ILE A 18 -14.15 2.06 -19.45
C ILE A 18 -15.06 3.10 -20.10
N LYS A 19 -15.81 2.66 -21.12
CA LYS A 19 -16.88 3.41 -21.75
C LYS A 19 -18.19 2.66 -21.48
N CYS A 20 -19.23 3.33 -21.00
CA CYS A 20 -20.55 2.74 -20.81
C CYS A 20 -21.65 3.73 -21.19
N GLU A 21 -22.85 3.17 -21.44
CA GLU A 21 -24.06 3.95 -21.69
C GLU A 21 -24.68 4.36 -20.35
N GLY A 22 -24.56 5.66 -19.97
CA GLY A 22 -25.05 6.19 -18.71
C GLY A 22 -24.13 5.90 -17.51
N LYS A 23 -24.68 5.99 -16.29
CA LYS A 23 -23.94 5.77 -15.05
C LYS A 23 -23.85 4.29 -14.73
N CYS A 24 -22.62 3.79 -14.56
CA CYS A 24 -22.30 2.42 -14.23
C CYS A 24 -21.29 2.36 -13.09
N ARG A 25 -21.36 1.32 -12.26
CA ARG A 25 -20.33 1.03 -11.26
C ARG A 25 -19.57 -0.24 -11.64
N PHE A 26 -18.27 -0.17 -11.49
CA PHE A 26 -17.38 -1.30 -11.75
C PHE A 26 -16.47 -1.54 -10.55
N ARG A 27 -16.20 -2.81 -10.27
CA ARG A 27 -15.12 -3.23 -9.40
C ARG A 27 -13.94 -3.70 -10.25
N ILE A 28 -12.77 -3.15 -10.00
CA ILE A 28 -11.52 -3.49 -10.68
C ILE A 28 -10.62 -4.16 -9.68
N VAL A 29 -10.25 -5.42 -9.96
CA VAL A 29 -9.38 -6.23 -9.11
C VAL A 29 -8.16 -6.64 -9.88
N ALA A 30 -6.98 -6.33 -9.33
CA ALA A 30 -5.71 -6.89 -9.77
C ALA A 30 -5.22 -7.86 -8.70
N SER A 31 -4.94 -9.10 -9.07
CA SER A 31 -4.52 -10.14 -8.12
C SER A 31 -3.44 -11.04 -8.72
N ASP A 32 -2.66 -11.67 -7.84
CA ASP A 32 -1.79 -12.79 -8.21
C ASP A 32 -2.67 -13.91 -8.79
N PHE A 33 -2.31 -14.39 -9.98
CA PHE A 33 -3.09 -15.41 -10.67
C PHE A 33 -3.12 -16.74 -9.89
N GLN A 34 -2.02 -17.09 -9.24
CA GLN A 34 -1.89 -18.37 -8.53
C GLN A 34 -2.38 -18.28 -7.06
N LYS A 35 -2.14 -17.15 -6.39
CA LYS A 35 -2.28 -17.01 -4.94
C LYS A 35 -3.43 -16.11 -4.50
N ASN A 36 -4.15 -15.49 -5.42
CA ASN A 36 -5.25 -14.55 -5.16
C ASN A 36 -4.89 -13.34 -4.26
N SER A 37 -3.62 -13.09 -3.97
CA SER A 37 -3.21 -11.89 -3.25
C SER A 37 -3.55 -10.65 -4.06
N LYS A 38 -4.26 -9.69 -3.47
CA LYS A 38 -4.73 -8.51 -4.19
C LYS A 38 -3.67 -7.42 -4.24
N TYR A 39 -3.39 -6.95 -5.42
CA TYR A 39 -2.54 -5.79 -5.70
C TYR A 39 -3.35 -4.49 -5.82
N ALA A 40 -4.55 -4.56 -6.36
CA ALA A 40 -5.55 -3.49 -6.34
C ALA A 40 -6.95 -4.07 -6.19
N ASP A 41 -7.84 -3.33 -5.51
CA ASP A 41 -9.27 -3.65 -5.39
C ASP A 41 -10.02 -2.32 -5.25
N ARG A 42 -10.68 -1.88 -6.33
CA ARG A 42 -11.30 -0.56 -6.39
C ARG A 42 -12.68 -0.63 -7.00
N THR A 43 -13.61 0.06 -6.36
CA THR A 43 -14.92 0.35 -6.95
C THR A 43 -14.91 1.76 -7.51
N ILE A 44 -15.35 1.91 -8.74
CA ILE A 44 -15.45 3.20 -9.44
C ILE A 44 -16.83 3.38 -10.05
N GLU A 45 -17.26 4.63 -10.13
CA GLU A 45 -18.41 5.05 -10.93
C GLU A 45 -17.90 5.61 -12.26
N VAL A 46 -18.55 5.24 -13.35
CA VAL A 46 -18.27 5.71 -14.71
C VAL A 46 -19.55 6.35 -15.23
N ASP A 47 -19.46 7.56 -15.76
CA ASP A 47 -20.52 8.25 -16.48
C ASP A 47 -20.03 8.53 -17.90
N GLY A 48 -20.52 7.75 -18.85
CA GLY A 48 -20.06 7.75 -20.21
C GLY A 48 -18.65 7.18 -20.41
N TYR A 49 -17.61 7.85 -19.91
CA TYR A 49 -16.20 7.42 -20.06
C TYR A 49 -15.38 7.73 -18.82
N ARG A 50 -14.51 6.80 -18.45
CA ARG A 50 -13.50 7.00 -17.42
C ARG A 50 -12.24 6.18 -17.68
N SER A 51 -11.07 6.81 -17.52
CA SER A 51 -9.79 6.12 -17.44
C SER A 51 -9.24 6.19 -16.03
N ILE A 52 -8.67 5.09 -15.55
CA ILE A 52 -7.99 4.99 -14.27
C ILE A 52 -6.59 4.42 -14.46
N TYR A 53 -5.66 4.96 -13.69
CA TYR A 53 -4.29 4.50 -13.64
C TYR A 53 -4.09 3.56 -12.43
N LEU A 54 -3.61 2.36 -12.69
CA LEU A 54 -3.23 1.39 -11.69
C LEU A 54 -1.72 1.23 -11.71
N SER A 55 -1.06 1.43 -10.58
CA SER A 55 0.38 1.34 -10.45
C SER A 55 0.79 0.14 -9.61
N PHE A 56 1.77 -0.61 -10.11
CA PHE A 56 2.27 -1.84 -9.51
C PHE A 56 3.81 -1.80 -9.42
N PRO A 57 4.38 -1.13 -8.42
CA PRO A 57 5.83 -1.16 -8.17
C PRO A 57 6.36 -2.54 -7.84
N THR A 58 5.45 -3.42 -7.39
CA THR A 58 5.70 -4.84 -7.16
C THR A 58 4.61 -5.64 -7.85
N THR A 59 4.96 -6.68 -8.58
CA THR A 59 4.03 -7.57 -9.25
C THR A 59 4.33 -9.03 -8.92
N PRO A 60 3.36 -9.95 -9.05
CA PRO A 60 3.63 -11.39 -9.07
C PRO A 60 4.29 -11.77 -10.39
N ARG A 61 4.58 -13.04 -10.61
CA ARG A 61 5.00 -13.54 -11.94
C ARG A 61 3.89 -13.40 -12.99
N GLU A 62 2.66 -13.68 -12.57
CA GLU A 62 1.46 -13.61 -13.38
C GLU A 62 0.35 -12.89 -12.62
N MET A 63 -0.25 -11.89 -13.26
CA MET A 63 -1.30 -11.06 -12.68
C MET A 63 -2.61 -11.28 -13.44
N ARG A 64 -3.70 -11.38 -12.71
CA ARG A 64 -5.07 -11.37 -13.22
C ARG A 64 -5.67 -9.98 -12.99
N ILE A 65 -6.20 -9.38 -14.06
CA ILE A 65 -6.97 -8.15 -13.99
C ILE A 65 -8.43 -8.46 -14.33
N ALA A 66 -9.33 -8.21 -13.39
CA ALA A 66 -10.76 -8.37 -13.58
C ALA A 66 -11.47 -7.01 -13.49
N VAL A 67 -12.28 -6.69 -14.50
CA VAL A 67 -13.21 -5.56 -14.50
C VAL A 67 -14.61 -6.12 -14.46
N ILE A 68 -15.27 -5.94 -13.32
CA ILE A 68 -16.54 -6.59 -12.96
C ILE A 68 -17.61 -5.50 -12.87
N PRO A 69 -18.64 -5.51 -13.73
CA PRO A 69 -19.78 -4.61 -13.58
C PRO A 69 -20.54 -4.97 -12.29
N ILE A 70 -20.89 -3.95 -11.52
CA ILE A 70 -21.71 -4.10 -10.30
C ILE A 70 -23.19 -3.96 -10.66
N ASP A 71 -23.49 -3.00 -11.54
CA ASP A 71 -24.83 -2.75 -12.04
C ASP A 71 -25.09 -3.63 -13.27
N GLN A 72 -26.17 -4.38 -13.25
CA GLN A 72 -26.53 -5.31 -14.35
C GLN A 72 -27.17 -4.56 -15.53
N LYS A 73 -26.85 -4.99 -16.76
CA LYS A 73 -27.52 -4.66 -18.04
C LYS A 73 -27.11 -3.39 -18.79
N LEU A 74 -25.93 -2.86 -18.61
CA LEU A 74 -25.46 -1.76 -19.46
C LEU A 74 -24.41 -2.27 -20.47
N ASN A 75 -24.48 -1.74 -21.70
CA ASN A 75 -23.42 -1.96 -22.67
C ASN A 75 -22.17 -1.20 -22.23
N TYR A 76 -21.04 -1.90 -22.21
CA TYR A 76 -19.78 -1.29 -21.86
C TYR A 76 -18.62 -1.88 -22.65
N ILE A 77 -17.61 -1.05 -22.86
CA ILE A 77 -16.34 -1.42 -23.49
C ILE A 77 -15.22 -1.16 -22.49
N VAL A 78 -14.35 -2.15 -22.30
CA VAL A 78 -13.16 -2.02 -21.45
C VAL A 78 -11.93 -2.18 -22.33
N ASN A 79 -10.98 -1.26 -22.18
CA ASN A 79 -9.66 -1.36 -22.78
C ASN A 79 -8.60 -1.26 -21.66
N ILE A 80 -7.64 -2.19 -21.66
CA ILE A 80 -6.53 -2.21 -20.69
C ILE A 80 -5.23 -2.07 -21.47
N LYS A 81 -4.44 -1.05 -21.14
CA LYS A 81 -3.18 -0.75 -21.81
C LYS A 81 -2.05 -0.65 -20.80
N GLU A 82 -0.95 -1.35 -21.07
CA GLU A 82 0.26 -1.19 -20.28
C GLU A 82 0.88 0.19 -20.47
N ARG A 83 1.40 0.75 -19.40
CA ARG A 83 2.14 2.00 -19.34
C ARG A 83 3.41 1.81 -18.53
N THR A 84 4.40 2.63 -18.80
CA THR A 84 5.59 2.74 -17.94
C THR A 84 5.17 3.23 -16.54
N LEU A 85 5.66 2.57 -15.51
CA LEU A 85 5.43 3.01 -14.14
C LEU A 85 6.11 4.36 -13.90
N LYS A 86 5.35 5.35 -13.42
CA LYS A 86 5.91 6.64 -12.99
C LYS A 86 6.54 6.46 -11.61
N THR A 87 7.83 6.69 -11.50
CA THR A 87 8.59 6.72 -10.24
C THR A 87 9.29 8.06 -10.08
N TYR A 88 9.75 8.37 -8.87
CA TYR A 88 10.44 9.61 -8.58
C TYR A 88 11.83 9.33 -8.00
N ALA A 89 12.77 10.26 -8.24
CA ALA A 89 14.09 10.19 -7.61
C ALA A 89 13.94 10.55 -6.12
N ILE A 90 13.95 9.53 -5.27
CA ILE A 90 13.98 9.71 -3.82
C ILE A 90 15.37 9.46 -3.28
N ASP A 91 15.79 10.30 -2.33
CA ASP A 91 17.01 10.08 -1.59
C ASP A 91 16.75 9.11 -0.44
N THR A 92 17.36 7.92 -0.53
CA THR A 92 17.23 6.86 0.47
C THR A 92 18.59 6.23 0.73
N ASP A 93 18.92 6.08 2.01
CA ASP A 93 20.13 5.38 2.46
C ASP A 93 20.07 3.86 2.18
N ALA A 94 21.17 3.19 2.41
CA ALA A 94 21.30 1.75 2.16
C ALA A 94 20.34 0.91 3.06
N GLU A 95 20.12 1.35 4.29
CA GLU A 95 19.21 0.67 5.22
C GLU A 95 17.77 0.78 4.75
N THR A 96 17.34 1.97 4.34
CA THR A 96 16.00 2.19 3.78
C THR A 96 15.78 1.34 2.53
N LYS A 97 16.76 1.26 1.62
CA LYS A 97 16.67 0.40 0.43
C LYS A 97 16.54 -1.07 0.80
N LYS A 98 17.29 -1.53 1.80
CA LYS A 98 17.21 -2.90 2.34
C LYS A 98 15.83 -3.18 2.94
N PHE A 99 15.29 -2.23 3.73
CA PHE A 99 13.95 -2.36 4.29
C PHE A 99 12.88 -2.40 3.21
N ILE A 100 12.93 -1.52 2.19
CA ILE A 100 11.99 -1.51 1.06
C ILE A 100 11.91 -2.90 0.43
N LYS A 101 13.06 -3.51 0.09
CA LYS A 101 13.10 -4.84 -0.49
C LYS A 101 12.51 -5.91 0.43
N PHE A 102 12.83 -5.86 1.72
CA PHE A 102 12.28 -6.76 2.74
C PHE A 102 10.75 -6.61 2.85
N ALA A 103 10.24 -5.37 2.95
CA ALA A 103 8.82 -5.08 3.06
C ALA A 103 8.05 -5.49 1.79
N GLN A 104 8.59 -5.25 0.59
CA GLN A 104 8.00 -5.69 -0.67
C GLN A 104 7.85 -7.21 -0.72
N THR A 105 8.90 -7.94 -0.34
CA THR A 105 8.86 -9.41 -0.28
C THR A 105 7.82 -9.89 0.73
N PHE A 106 7.83 -9.35 1.95
CA PHE A 106 6.89 -9.76 2.98
C PHE A 106 5.43 -9.43 2.62
N THR A 107 5.14 -8.23 2.12
CA THR A 107 3.77 -7.84 1.75
C THR A 107 3.18 -8.72 0.66
N ALA A 108 4.00 -9.13 -0.31
CA ALA A 108 3.60 -10.06 -1.36
C ALA A 108 3.29 -11.46 -0.82
N GLN A 109 4.02 -11.91 0.20
CA GLN A 109 3.90 -13.25 0.79
C GLN A 109 2.86 -13.34 1.90
N SER A 110 2.62 -12.27 2.65
CA SER A 110 1.83 -12.28 3.88
C SER A 110 0.40 -12.83 3.73
N GLY A 111 -0.20 -12.73 2.53
CA GLY A 111 -1.56 -13.24 2.27
C GLY A 111 -1.67 -14.78 2.32
N PHE A 112 -0.58 -15.51 2.04
CA PHE A 112 -0.56 -16.98 2.02
C PHE A 112 0.38 -17.60 3.06
N GLU A 113 1.16 -16.78 3.78
CA GLU A 113 1.99 -17.24 4.87
C GLU A 113 1.18 -17.55 6.13
N THR A 114 1.64 -18.55 6.89
CA THR A 114 1.02 -18.93 8.16
C THR A 114 1.55 -18.03 9.29
N ALA A 115 0.64 -17.41 10.02
CA ALA A 115 0.94 -16.72 11.27
C ALA A 115 0.86 -17.69 12.45
N THR A 116 1.63 -17.45 13.51
CA THR A 116 1.63 -18.27 14.73
C THR A 116 1.33 -17.45 15.97
N GLN A 117 0.81 -18.08 17.04
CA GLN A 117 0.53 -17.40 18.31
C GLN A 117 1.77 -16.79 18.97
N ARG A 118 2.95 -17.37 18.73
CA ARG A 118 4.24 -16.85 19.21
C ARG A 118 4.82 -15.79 18.28
N GLY A 119 4.16 -15.50 17.13
CA GLY A 119 4.64 -14.62 16.09
C GLY A 119 5.73 -15.30 15.24
N ARG A 120 5.36 -15.73 14.01
CA ARG A 120 6.35 -16.26 13.07
C ARG A 120 7.33 -15.17 12.67
N TYR A 121 8.62 -15.46 12.75
CA TYR A 121 9.67 -14.51 12.42
C TYR A 121 9.95 -14.47 10.92
N PHE A 122 10.09 -13.23 10.41
CA PHE A 122 10.67 -12.91 9.10
C PHE A 122 11.83 -11.95 9.35
N THR A 123 12.96 -12.18 8.69
CA THR A 123 14.15 -11.35 8.88
C THR A 123 14.87 -11.12 7.55
N THR A 124 15.62 -10.02 7.46
CA THR A 124 16.66 -9.90 6.43
C THR A 124 17.77 -10.93 6.66
N PRO A 125 18.58 -11.27 5.65
CA PRO A 125 19.68 -12.24 5.80
C PRO A 125 20.66 -11.90 6.92
N ASP A 126 20.94 -10.61 7.11
CA ASP A 126 21.79 -10.07 8.19
C ASP A 126 21.07 -9.93 9.55
N LYS A 127 19.80 -10.34 9.62
CA LYS A 127 18.92 -10.24 10.80
C LYS A 127 18.74 -8.81 11.34
N TYR A 128 19.04 -7.79 10.53
CA TYR A 128 18.92 -6.40 10.95
C TYR A 128 17.45 -5.98 11.09
N PHE A 129 16.63 -6.22 10.04
CA PHE A 129 15.19 -6.00 10.14
C PHE A 129 14.49 -7.29 10.57
N LYS A 130 13.54 -7.13 11.51
CA LYS A 130 12.79 -8.24 12.11
C LYS A 130 11.31 -7.92 12.09
N LEU A 131 10.52 -8.91 11.69
CA LEU A 131 9.07 -8.84 11.70
C LEU A 131 8.53 -10.10 12.39
N ARG A 132 7.50 -9.95 13.23
CA ARG A 132 6.76 -11.05 13.84
C ARG A 132 5.33 -11.05 13.32
N PHE A 133 4.92 -12.18 12.77
CA PHE A 133 3.62 -12.33 12.14
C PHE A 133 2.69 -13.16 13.03
N PHE A 134 1.68 -12.51 13.58
CA PHE A 134 0.69 -13.07 14.49
C PHE A 134 -0.66 -13.25 13.80
N PRO A 135 -1.50 -14.23 14.21
CA PRO A 135 -2.90 -14.26 13.82
C PRO A 135 -3.59 -12.93 14.18
N PHE A 136 -3.39 -12.46 15.41
CA PHE A 136 -3.84 -11.17 15.95
C PHE A 136 -2.77 -10.60 16.86
N ILE A 137 -2.59 -9.29 16.84
CA ILE A 137 -1.79 -8.60 17.86
C ILE A 137 -2.66 -8.44 19.11
N SER A 138 -2.12 -8.80 20.26
CA SER A 138 -2.80 -8.63 21.56
C SER A 138 -2.02 -7.67 22.45
N GLN A 139 -2.73 -6.90 23.26
CA GLN A 139 -2.16 -6.04 24.30
C GLN A 139 -3.01 -6.15 25.55
N ASN A 140 -2.39 -6.48 26.68
CA ASN A 140 -3.08 -6.66 27.96
C ASN A 140 -4.28 -7.63 27.87
N GLY A 141 -4.12 -8.75 27.13
CA GLY A 141 -5.15 -9.76 26.93
C GLY A 141 -6.27 -9.36 25.96
N LYS A 142 -6.26 -8.15 25.42
CA LYS A 142 -7.24 -7.69 24.43
C LYS A 142 -6.65 -7.71 23.03
N VAL A 143 -7.44 -8.15 22.05
CA VAL A 143 -7.07 -8.09 20.63
C VAL A 143 -7.03 -6.63 20.17
N SER A 144 -5.89 -6.22 19.65
CA SER A 144 -5.72 -4.88 19.07
C SER A 144 -6.36 -4.78 17.68
N THR A 145 -6.89 -3.62 17.35
CA THR A 145 -7.41 -3.31 16.00
C THR A 145 -6.32 -2.80 15.05
N THR A 146 -5.09 -2.60 15.54
CA THR A 146 -3.99 -2.15 14.71
C THR A 146 -3.48 -3.27 13.78
N PRO A 147 -3.23 -2.98 12.49
CA PRO A 147 -2.70 -3.98 11.55
C PRO A 147 -1.22 -4.30 11.80
N ALA A 148 -0.45 -3.32 12.26
CA ALA A 148 0.96 -3.47 12.61
C ALA A 148 1.33 -2.49 13.72
N ARG A 149 2.46 -2.75 14.38
CA ARG A 149 3.12 -1.83 15.31
C ARG A 149 4.61 -2.14 15.38
N ILE A 150 5.42 -1.16 15.72
CA ILE A 150 6.85 -1.36 15.94
C ILE A 150 7.21 -1.22 17.42
N GLY A 151 8.07 -2.10 17.91
CA GLY A 151 8.66 -1.96 19.25
C GLY A 151 9.81 -0.97 19.22
N HIS A 152 9.66 0.17 19.86
CA HIS A 152 10.67 1.25 19.86
C HIS A 152 12.04 0.78 20.36
N THR A 153 12.10 -0.08 21.35
CA THR A 153 13.37 -0.61 21.89
C THR A 153 13.96 -1.72 21.04
N THR A 154 13.11 -2.53 20.40
CA THR A 154 13.56 -3.73 19.67
C THR A 154 13.69 -3.54 18.17
N GLY A 155 13.09 -2.48 17.60
CA GLY A 155 12.95 -2.28 16.16
C GLY A 155 12.17 -3.38 15.45
N THR A 156 11.51 -4.30 16.19
CA THR A 156 10.76 -5.40 15.62
C THR A 156 9.35 -4.95 15.27
N ILE A 157 8.94 -5.15 14.02
CA ILE A 157 7.58 -4.87 13.57
C ILE A 157 6.70 -6.10 13.86
N GLU A 158 5.63 -5.92 14.60
CA GLU A 158 4.59 -6.93 14.81
C GLU A 158 3.45 -6.69 13.83
N VAL A 159 2.97 -7.73 13.17
CA VAL A 159 1.92 -7.66 12.14
C VAL A 159 0.80 -8.63 12.46
N SER A 160 -0.44 -8.16 12.35
CA SER A 160 -1.67 -8.95 12.49
C SER A 160 -2.11 -9.49 11.13
N LYS A 161 -2.10 -10.82 10.96
CA LYS A 161 -2.59 -11.47 9.72
C LYS A 161 -4.04 -11.11 9.44
N ALA A 162 -4.91 -11.21 10.45
CA ALA A 162 -6.34 -10.96 10.30
C ALA A 162 -6.68 -9.54 9.80
N HIS A 163 -5.82 -8.56 10.11
CA HIS A 163 -5.96 -7.20 9.60
C HIS A 163 -5.27 -7.06 8.23
N PHE A 164 -4.06 -7.61 8.06
CA PHE A 164 -3.31 -7.51 6.80
C PHE A 164 -4.06 -8.16 5.63
N ASP A 165 -4.75 -9.29 5.85
CA ASP A 165 -5.49 -9.98 4.79
C ASP A 165 -6.63 -9.14 4.19
N ARG A 166 -7.07 -8.08 4.90
CA ARG A 166 -8.09 -7.14 4.41
C ARG A 166 -7.54 -6.10 3.44
N TYR A 167 -6.21 -5.93 3.38
CA TYR A 167 -5.55 -4.87 2.63
C TYR A 167 -4.88 -5.42 1.38
N THR A 168 -4.83 -4.59 0.33
CA THR A 168 -4.03 -4.85 -0.85
C THR A 168 -2.53 -4.80 -0.51
N ILE A 169 -1.70 -5.37 -1.37
CA ILE A 169 -0.23 -5.34 -1.18
C ILE A 169 0.29 -3.90 -1.10
N ALA A 170 -0.27 -2.99 -1.90
CA ALA A 170 0.05 -1.57 -1.82
C ALA A 170 -0.28 -0.96 -0.45
N MET A 171 -1.45 -1.28 0.10
CA MET A 171 -1.87 -0.81 1.43
C MET A 171 -1.01 -1.41 2.55
N ARG A 172 -0.64 -2.69 2.45
CA ARG A 172 0.29 -3.33 3.39
C ARG A 172 1.66 -2.64 3.39
N MET A 173 2.12 -2.22 2.21
CA MET A 173 3.40 -1.54 2.06
C MET A 173 3.45 -0.20 2.78
N ILE A 174 2.43 0.66 2.66
CA ILE A 174 2.42 1.95 3.36
C ILE A 174 2.32 1.77 4.87
N ILE A 175 1.62 0.73 5.36
CA ILE A 175 1.56 0.40 6.78
C ILE A 175 2.96 0.04 7.31
N LEU A 176 3.70 -0.82 6.61
CA LEU A 176 5.06 -1.20 7.04
C LEU A 176 6.05 -0.04 6.96
N LEU A 177 5.94 0.82 5.96
CA LEU A 177 6.77 2.01 5.84
C LEU A 177 6.50 3.02 6.96
N HIS A 178 5.25 3.15 7.41
CA HIS A 178 4.90 3.99 8.56
C HIS A 178 5.56 3.46 9.85
N GLU A 179 5.42 2.17 10.14
CA GLU A 179 6.05 1.55 11.30
C GLU A 179 7.59 1.65 11.25
N PHE A 180 8.19 1.39 10.11
CA PHE A 180 9.62 1.57 9.88
C PHE A 180 10.07 3.00 10.18
N SER A 181 9.29 3.98 9.78
CA SER A 181 9.66 5.40 9.91
C SER A 181 9.71 5.87 11.35
N HIS A 182 8.94 5.26 12.26
CA HIS A 182 8.98 5.59 13.69
C HIS A 182 10.35 5.36 14.32
N VAL A 183 11.07 4.31 13.95
CA VAL A 183 12.34 3.93 14.57
C VAL A 183 13.53 4.31 13.71
N TYR A 184 13.45 4.05 12.41
CA TYR A 184 14.62 4.13 11.52
C TYR A 184 14.76 5.47 10.80
N ARG A 185 13.68 6.25 10.70
CA ARG A 185 13.69 7.56 10.01
C ARG A 185 13.44 8.72 10.95
N ASN A 186 12.90 8.48 12.14
CA ASN A 186 12.61 9.49 13.16
C ASN A 186 13.01 8.99 14.55
N PRO A 187 14.31 8.87 14.84
CA PRO A 187 14.83 8.25 16.06
C PRO A 187 14.55 9.05 17.35
N LYS A 188 14.01 10.26 17.28
CA LYS A 188 13.55 11.00 18.44
C LYS A 188 12.24 10.42 18.93
N ASN A 189 12.35 9.43 19.80
CA ASN A 189 11.28 8.62 20.41
C ASN A 189 10.27 9.40 21.25
N ASP A 190 9.69 10.45 20.72
CA ASP A 190 8.69 11.24 21.39
C ASP A 190 7.30 10.85 20.85
N LEU A 191 6.41 10.33 21.69
CA LEU A 191 5.03 9.92 21.36
C LEU A 191 4.11 11.11 20.99
N LYS A 192 4.68 12.26 20.66
CA LYS A 192 3.94 13.45 20.25
C LYS A 192 3.37 13.30 18.84
N ILE A 193 2.25 13.96 18.60
CA ILE A 193 1.56 14.03 17.29
C ILE A 193 2.49 14.45 16.17
N GLU A 194 3.50 15.27 16.45
CA GLU A 194 4.54 15.69 15.51
C GLU A 194 5.37 14.51 14.99
N ASN A 195 5.57 13.47 15.80
CA ASN A 195 6.29 12.26 15.41
C ASN A 195 5.45 11.34 14.53
N GLU A 196 4.15 11.26 14.78
CA GLU A 196 3.23 10.53 13.93
C GLU A 196 3.19 11.13 12.52
N PHE A 197 3.10 12.46 12.41
CA PHE A 197 3.15 13.13 11.10
C PHE A 197 4.54 13.01 10.45
N GLY A 198 5.60 13.00 11.23
CA GLY A 198 6.97 12.72 10.75
C GLY A 198 7.09 11.33 10.13
N ALA A 199 6.54 10.31 10.79
CA ALA A 199 6.48 8.95 10.28
C ALA A 199 5.62 8.85 9.01
N ASP A 200 4.44 9.47 8.99
CA ASP A 200 3.57 9.55 7.83
C ASP A 200 4.28 10.16 6.61
N LYS A 201 4.93 11.31 6.81
CA LYS A 201 5.64 12.03 5.76
C LYS A 201 6.78 11.19 5.19
N SER A 202 7.57 10.55 6.06
CA SER A 202 8.68 9.68 5.62
C SER A 202 8.18 8.45 4.88
N ALA A 203 7.11 7.82 5.36
CA ALA A 203 6.47 6.70 4.70
C ALA A 203 5.92 7.09 3.32
N LEU A 204 5.21 8.22 3.24
CA LEU A 204 4.67 8.75 1.98
C LEU A 204 5.77 9.09 0.97
N TYR A 205 6.86 9.71 1.41
CA TYR A 205 7.99 10.04 0.55
C TYR A 205 8.54 8.80 -0.16
N ILE A 206 8.78 7.73 0.60
CA ILE A 206 9.26 6.47 0.04
C ILE A 206 8.18 5.83 -0.85
N TYR A 207 6.97 5.73 -0.35
CA TYR A 207 5.86 5.05 -0.99
C TYR A 207 5.51 5.66 -2.35
N LEU A 208 5.33 6.98 -2.40
CA LEU A 208 5.01 7.71 -3.63
C LEU A 208 6.21 7.72 -4.58
N GLY A 209 7.43 7.85 -4.04
CA GLY A 209 8.66 7.78 -4.81
C GLY A 209 8.85 6.47 -5.56
N LEU A 210 8.46 5.36 -4.95
CA LEU A 210 8.45 4.03 -5.57
C LEU A 210 7.33 3.88 -6.64
N GLY A 211 6.45 4.85 -6.77
CA GLY A 211 5.34 4.83 -7.73
C GLY A 211 4.09 4.12 -7.25
N TYR A 212 3.94 3.85 -5.94
CA TYR A 212 2.69 3.33 -5.39
C TYR A 212 1.55 4.36 -5.46
N SER A 213 0.33 3.88 -5.47
CA SER A 213 -0.87 4.70 -5.64
C SER A 213 -1.20 5.56 -4.42
N LYS A 214 -1.31 6.88 -4.62
CA LYS A 214 -1.81 7.81 -3.59
C LYS A 214 -3.19 7.43 -3.05
N VAL A 215 -4.05 6.84 -3.89
CA VAL A 215 -5.41 6.44 -3.48
C VAL A 215 -5.36 5.39 -2.39
N ASP A 216 -4.45 4.40 -2.51
CA ASP A 216 -4.28 3.37 -1.49
C ASP A 216 -3.68 3.95 -0.20
N ALA A 217 -2.74 4.91 -0.31
CA ALA A 217 -2.20 5.62 0.85
C ALA A 217 -3.29 6.41 1.59
N ILE A 218 -4.07 7.22 0.87
CA ILE A 218 -5.17 8.01 1.44
C ILE A 218 -6.18 7.09 2.13
N PHE A 219 -6.52 5.95 1.51
CA PHE A 219 -7.43 4.98 2.12
C PHE A 219 -6.88 4.44 3.45
N VAL A 220 -5.59 4.08 3.52
CA VAL A 220 -4.97 3.58 4.75
C VAL A 220 -4.94 4.66 5.81
N PHE A 221 -4.55 5.88 5.48
CA PHE A 221 -4.55 6.97 6.46
C PHE A 221 -5.95 7.24 7.01
N ALA A 222 -6.96 7.33 6.15
CA ALA A 222 -8.33 7.62 6.57
C ALA A 222 -8.97 6.49 7.39
N ASN A 223 -8.69 5.22 7.06
CA ASN A 223 -9.43 4.08 7.63
C ASN A 223 -8.63 3.25 8.65
N VAL A 224 -7.34 3.44 8.74
CA VAL A 224 -6.45 2.68 9.64
C VAL A 224 -5.88 3.59 10.71
N PHE A 225 -5.08 4.57 10.31
CA PHE A 225 -4.32 5.40 11.26
C PHE A 225 -5.16 6.53 11.89
N LEU A 226 -6.08 7.11 11.14
CA LEU A 226 -6.87 8.28 11.54
C LEU A 226 -8.37 7.96 11.68
N LYS A 227 -8.70 6.71 11.96
CA LYS A 227 -10.08 6.23 12.04
C LYS A 227 -10.94 6.99 13.06
N ALA A 228 -10.35 7.42 14.17
CA ALA A 228 -11.04 8.28 15.13
C ALA A 228 -11.12 9.70 14.58
N GLN A 229 -12.33 10.27 14.50
CA GLN A 229 -12.58 11.63 13.99
C GLN A 229 -12.31 12.68 15.09
N THR A 230 -11.06 12.73 15.57
CA THR A 230 -10.59 13.78 16.48
C THR A 230 -10.08 14.98 15.68
N GLU A 231 -10.09 16.16 16.28
CA GLU A 231 -9.55 17.38 15.66
C GLU A 231 -8.09 17.19 15.23
N SER A 232 -7.29 16.55 16.09
CA SER A 232 -5.90 16.18 15.81
C SER A 232 -5.76 15.29 14.58
N ASN A 233 -6.60 14.26 14.44
CA ASN A 233 -6.58 13.38 13.28
C ASN A 233 -7.04 14.08 12.01
N MET A 234 -8.01 14.99 12.10
CA MET A 234 -8.43 15.79 10.95
C MET A 234 -7.31 16.73 10.48
N GLU A 235 -6.62 17.39 11.41
CA GLU A 235 -5.46 18.22 11.08
C GLU A 235 -4.32 17.42 10.48
N ARG A 236 -4.02 16.25 11.03
CA ARG A 236 -3.03 15.32 10.48
C ARG A 236 -3.40 14.90 9.05
N MET A 237 -4.68 14.59 8.80
CA MET A 237 -5.16 14.25 7.46
C MET A 237 -5.00 15.40 6.46
N ARG A 238 -5.28 16.66 6.87
CA ARG A 238 -5.04 17.83 6.01
C ARG A 238 -3.57 17.93 5.61
N LYS A 239 -2.66 17.79 6.58
CA LYS A 239 -1.21 17.80 6.33
C LYS A 239 -0.76 16.69 5.37
N ILE A 240 -1.33 15.49 5.49
CA ILE A 240 -1.08 14.36 4.60
C ILE A 240 -1.55 14.70 3.17
N MET A 241 -2.77 15.22 3.01
CA MET A 241 -3.33 15.58 1.70
C MET A 241 -2.51 16.70 1.03
N ASP A 242 -2.10 17.71 1.79
CA ASP A 242 -1.23 18.78 1.30
C ASP A 242 0.13 18.22 0.87
N TYR A 243 0.73 17.33 1.67
CA TYR A 243 1.99 16.69 1.32
C TYR A 243 1.90 15.90 0.02
N ILE A 244 0.84 15.10 -0.18
CA ILE A 244 0.61 14.33 -1.41
C ILE A 244 0.49 15.26 -2.61
N LYS A 245 -0.27 16.36 -2.48
CA LYS A 245 -0.44 17.35 -3.54
C LYS A 245 0.89 18.01 -3.95
N ARG A 246 1.69 18.42 -2.96
CA ARG A 246 3.00 19.02 -3.21
C ARG A 246 3.97 18.01 -3.81
N PHE A 247 3.93 16.74 -3.39
CA PHE A 247 4.73 15.68 -3.99
C PHE A 247 4.41 15.48 -5.47
N GLU A 248 3.14 15.54 -5.86
CA GLU A 248 2.71 15.42 -7.24
C GLU A 248 3.13 16.60 -8.11
N ASN A 249 3.22 17.80 -7.53
CA ASN A 249 3.74 18.99 -8.19
C ASN A 249 5.27 19.02 -8.27
N GLU A 250 5.92 17.89 -7.95
CA GLU A 250 7.38 17.70 -8.08
C GLU A 250 8.23 18.59 -7.16
N GLU A 251 7.62 19.17 -6.12
CA GLU A 251 8.35 20.02 -5.17
C GLU A 251 9.38 19.25 -4.33
N PHE A 252 9.26 17.91 -4.24
CA PHE A 252 10.09 17.06 -3.38
C PHE A 252 10.89 16.00 -4.12
N ALA A 253 10.58 15.73 -5.37
CA ALA A 253 11.21 14.64 -6.10
C ALA A 253 11.28 14.93 -7.60
N LYS A 254 12.42 14.62 -8.21
CA LYS A 254 12.56 14.66 -9.67
C LYS A 254 11.98 13.38 -10.27
N ILE A 255 11.22 13.52 -11.34
CA ILE A 255 10.70 12.36 -12.08
C ILE A 255 11.88 11.57 -12.65
N ARG A 256 11.85 10.26 -12.44
CA ARG A 256 12.67 9.31 -13.20
C ARG A 256 11.77 8.58 -14.18
N THR A 257 12.04 8.73 -15.47
CA THR A 257 11.53 7.81 -16.49
C THR A 257 12.48 6.61 -16.50
N ILE A 258 11.99 5.44 -16.14
CA ILE A 258 12.72 4.17 -16.22
C ILE A 258 12.31 3.47 -17.51
#